data_917f6a0b598be2543d8d2d84ab38a1f0
#
_entry.id   917f6a0b598be2543d8d2d84ab38a1f0
#
_cell.length_a   1.000
_cell.length_b   1.000
_cell.length_c   1.000
_cell.angle_alpha   90.00
_cell.angle_beta   90.00
_cell.angle_gamma   90.00
#
_symmetry.space_group_name_H-M   'P 1'
#
loop_
_entity.id
_entity.type
_entity.pdbx_description
1 polymer ?
#
loop_
_entity_poly.entity_id
_entity_poly.type
_entity_poly.pdbx_seq_one_letter_code
_entity_poly.pdbx_strand_id
1 'polypeptide(L)'
;MYLRVSGSQIVYPFSVQRLKSENKNVSFPSVITDEVLATFDVYPVKLVNGNYDSDYTKDVVEVTPTLSGSVYVQTYETTDADELTRETRIEIKWDEIRETRNTLLSECDWTQFQDSPITGSKLTEWQTYRQSLRDVTNQENPYNITWPSKPE
;
A
#
# COMPACT_ATOMS: atom_id res chain seq x y z
N MET A 1 1.01 3.53 -21.18
CA MET A 1 -0.44 3.82 -21.01
C MET A 1 -0.72 5.13 -21.73
N TYR A 2 -1.92 5.31 -22.28
CA TYR A 2 -2.28 6.51 -23.06
C TYR A 2 -3.59 7.10 -22.57
N LEU A 3 -3.81 8.35 -22.90
CA LEU A 3 -5.08 9.04 -22.83
C LEU A 3 -5.42 9.67 -24.19
N ARG A 4 -6.71 10.00 -24.39
CA ARG A 4 -7.15 10.78 -25.55
C ARG A 4 -7.85 12.05 -25.09
N VAL A 5 -7.50 13.17 -25.72
CA VAL A 5 -8.15 14.46 -25.50
C VAL A 5 -9.23 14.65 -26.56
N SER A 6 -10.46 14.96 -26.14
CA SER A 6 -11.58 15.22 -27.05
C SER A 6 -12.26 16.52 -26.63
N GLY A 7 -11.85 17.64 -27.23
CA GLY A 7 -12.25 18.96 -26.76
C GLY A 7 -11.79 19.23 -25.34
N SER A 8 -12.74 19.41 -24.41
CA SER A 8 -12.45 19.58 -22.96
C SER A 8 -12.47 18.27 -22.18
N GLN A 9 -12.74 17.13 -22.81
CA GLN A 9 -12.81 15.83 -22.13
C GLN A 9 -11.53 15.03 -22.32
N ILE A 10 -11.11 14.34 -21.28
CA ILE A 10 -10.02 13.35 -21.31
C ILE A 10 -10.63 11.96 -21.16
N VAL A 11 -10.33 11.08 -22.10
CA VAL A 11 -10.69 9.66 -22.04
C VAL A 11 -9.47 8.89 -21.57
N TYR A 12 -9.53 8.33 -20.37
CA TYR A 12 -8.48 7.57 -19.74
C TYR A 12 -9.05 6.37 -18.98
N PRO A 13 -8.42 5.20 -19.01
CA PRO A 13 -7.32 4.83 -19.90
C PRO A 13 -7.75 4.69 -21.37
N PHE A 14 -6.80 4.94 -22.28
CA PHE A 14 -7.00 4.77 -23.72
C PHE A 14 -5.97 3.82 -24.32
N SER A 15 -6.35 3.06 -25.35
CA SER A 15 -5.45 2.08 -25.96
C SER A 15 -5.31 2.28 -27.48
N VAL A 16 -4.14 1.93 -28.01
CA VAL A 16 -3.89 1.92 -29.46
C VAL A 16 -4.85 0.98 -30.20
N GLN A 17 -5.25 -0.11 -29.56
CA GLN A 17 -6.23 -1.04 -30.15
C GLN A 17 -7.60 -0.37 -30.30
N ARG A 18 -8.04 0.40 -29.32
CA ARG A 18 -9.26 1.19 -29.40
C ARG A 18 -9.17 2.24 -30.48
N LEU A 19 -8.05 2.96 -30.59
CA LEU A 19 -7.81 3.91 -31.68
C LEU A 19 -8.01 3.27 -33.06
N LYS A 20 -7.43 2.11 -33.30
CA LYS A 20 -7.56 1.37 -34.55
C LYS A 20 -8.99 0.93 -34.83
N SER A 21 -9.71 0.50 -33.79
CA SER A 21 -11.12 0.05 -33.94
C SER A 21 -12.08 1.19 -34.28
N GLU A 22 -11.81 2.39 -33.78
CA GLU A 22 -12.57 3.60 -34.06
C GLU A 22 -12.25 4.21 -35.44
N ASN A 23 -11.06 3.90 -36.01
CA ASN A 23 -10.57 4.45 -37.28
C ASN A 23 -10.30 3.35 -38.34
N LYS A 24 -11.32 2.54 -38.63
CA LYS A 24 -11.20 1.35 -39.53
C LYS A 24 -10.77 1.70 -40.95
N ASN A 25 -10.99 2.93 -41.40
CA ASN A 25 -10.63 3.41 -42.74
C ASN A 25 -9.24 4.05 -42.82
N VAL A 26 -8.49 4.04 -41.71
CA VAL A 26 -7.14 4.59 -41.63
C VAL A 26 -6.13 3.47 -41.65
N SER A 27 -5.14 3.56 -42.55
CA SER A 27 -4.00 2.66 -42.58
C SER A 27 -2.92 3.18 -41.60
N PHE A 28 -2.71 2.44 -40.53
CA PHE A 28 -1.65 2.76 -39.54
C PHE A 28 -0.31 2.19 -39.97
N PRO A 29 0.80 2.89 -39.69
CA PRO A 29 2.13 2.32 -39.92
C PRO A 29 2.36 1.09 -39.04
N SER A 30 3.34 0.26 -39.43
CA SER A 30 3.71 -0.95 -38.65
C SER A 30 4.19 -0.62 -37.23
N VAL A 31 4.88 0.53 -37.06
CA VAL A 31 5.25 1.10 -35.78
C VAL A 31 4.47 2.40 -35.59
N ILE A 32 3.67 2.44 -34.52
CA ILE A 32 2.90 3.63 -34.16
C ILE A 32 3.70 4.40 -33.11
N THR A 33 4.24 5.55 -33.49
CA THR A 33 5.01 6.43 -32.59
C THR A 33 4.08 7.41 -31.87
N ASP A 34 4.59 8.08 -30.85
CA ASP A 34 3.83 9.08 -30.10
C ASP A 34 3.43 10.28 -30.99
N GLU A 35 4.25 10.62 -32.01
CA GLU A 35 3.91 11.65 -32.99
C GLU A 35 2.70 11.23 -33.84
N VAL A 36 2.63 9.97 -34.24
CA VAL A 36 1.45 9.45 -34.97
C VAL A 36 0.23 9.46 -34.05
N LEU A 37 0.37 9.07 -32.79
CA LEU A 37 -0.72 9.09 -31.83
C LEU A 37 -1.24 10.51 -31.57
N ALA A 38 -0.34 11.48 -31.50
CA ALA A 38 -0.69 12.89 -31.30
C ALA A 38 -1.57 13.46 -32.43
N THR A 39 -1.48 12.94 -33.68
CA THR A 39 -2.38 13.34 -34.77
C THR A 39 -3.83 12.91 -34.56
N PHE A 40 -4.08 12.02 -33.59
CA PHE A 40 -5.40 11.56 -33.17
C PHE A 40 -5.76 12.03 -31.76
N ASP A 41 -5.05 13.05 -31.24
CA ASP A 41 -5.19 13.57 -29.87
C ASP A 41 -4.96 12.51 -28.78
N VAL A 42 -4.11 11.51 -29.08
CA VAL A 42 -3.73 10.45 -28.15
C VAL A 42 -2.31 10.71 -27.65
N TYR A 43 -2.15 10.77 -26.33
CA TYR A 43 -0.90 11.14 -25.68
C TYR A 43 -0.46 10.09 -24.67
N PRO A 44 0.85 9.85 -24.53
CA PRO A 44 1.37 8.96 -23.49
C PRO A 44 1.17 9.58 -22.10
N VAL A 45 0.91 8.71 -21.14
CA VAL A 45 0.83 9.07 -19.71
C VAL A 45 2.09 8.60 -19.03
N LYS A 46 2.84 9.54 -18.44
CA LYS A 46 4.00 9.26 -17.62
C LYS A 46 3.53 8.71 -16.27
N LEU A 47 3.98 7.50 -15.96
CA LEU A 47 3.74 6.89 -14.66
C LEU A 47 4.58 7.60 -13.59
N VAL A 48 4.01 7.77 -12.41
CA VAL A 48 4.71 8.29 -11.23
C VAL A 48 4.65 7.25 -10.11
N ASN A 49 5.81 6.96 -9.54
CA ASN A 49 5.89 6.23 -8.28
C ASN A 49 5.69 7.25 -7.16
N GLY A 50 4.43 7.55 -6.85
CA GLY A 50 4.09 8.44 -5.75
C GLY A 50 4.12 7.69 -4.42
N ASN A 51 4.82 8.27 -3.45
CA ASN A 51 4.60 7.90 -2.05
C ASN A 51 3.35 8.68 -1.63
N TYR A 52 2.20 8.02 -1.63
CA TYR A 52 0.94 8.64 -1.19
C TYR A 52 0.84 8.42 0.32
N ASP A 53 0.58 9.49 1.06
CA ASP A 53 0.22 9.41 2.48
C ASP A 53 -1.16 8.74 2.61
N SER A 54 -1.16 7.42 2.45
CA SER A 54 -2.32 6.59 2.73
C SER A 54 -2.09 5.85 4.04
N ASP A 55 -2.93 6.11 5.00
CA ASP A 55 -3.04 5.28 6.19
C ASP A 55 -4.17 4.25 6.02
N TYR A 56 -4.45 3.45 7.06
CA TYR A 56 -5.49 2.43 7.00
C TYR A 56 -6.91 2.99 6.80
N THR A 57 -7.11 4.31 6.98
CA THR A 57 -8.40 4.99 6.82
C THR A 57 -8.62 5.53 5.40
N LYS A 58 -7.59 5.48 4.53
CA LYS A 58 -7.62 6.07 3.20
C LYS A 58 -7.40 5.04 2.10
N ASP A 59 -8.09 5.24 0.99
CA ASP A 59 -7.81 4.59 -0.28
C ASP A 59 -7.08 5.55 -1.21
N VAL A 60 -6.15 5.02 -2.00
CA VAL A 60 -5.50 5.78 -3.08
C VAL A 60 -6.14 5.38 -4.39
N VAL A 61 -6.79 6.32 -5.04
CA VAL A 61 -7.53 6.10 -6.29
C VAL A 61 -6.86 6.85 -7.42
N GLU A 62 -6.57 6.13 -8.51
CA GLU A 62 -6.09 6.75 -9.73
C GLU A 62 -7.22 7.58 -10.36
N VAL A 63 -6.93 8.83 -10.64
CA VAL A 63 -7.86 9.76 -11.28
C VAL A 63 -7.35 10.16 -12.68
N THR A 64 -8.12 10.98 -13.37
CA THR A 64 -7.74 11.46 -14.70
C THR A 64 -6.36 12.13 -14.67
N PRO A 65 -5.41 11.71 -15.55
CA PRO A 65 -4.09 12.30 -15.60
C PRO A 65 -4.11 13.81 -15.85
N THR A 66 -3.23 14.52 -15.20
CA THR A 66 -3.10 15.98 -15.32
C THR A 66 -1.96 16.36 -16.26
N LEU A 67 -2.08 17.48 -16.96
CA LEU A 67 -1.03 18.03 -17.81
C LEU A 67 -0.01 18.77 -16.94
N SER A 68 1.23 18.32 -16.94
CA SER A 68 2.36 18.97 -16.26
C SER A 68 3.39 19.40 -17.30
N GLY A 69 3.44 20.70 -17.58
CA GLY A 69 4.22 21.22 -18.71
C GLY A 69 3.66 20.73 -20.05
N SER A 70 4.41 19.88 -20.76
CA SER A 70 4.01 19.29 -22.05
C SER A 70 3.68 17.78 -21.95
N VAL A 71 3.63 17.20 -20.76
CA VAL A 71 3.46 15.76 -20.55
C VAL A 71 2.27 15.50 -19.65
N TYR A 72 1.43 14.53 -20.02
CA TYR A 72 0.40 14.03 -19.13
C TYR A 72 1.01 13.09 -18.08
N VAL A 73 0.67 13.34 -16.82
CA VAL A 73 1.22 12.62 -15.66
C VAL A 73 0.09 11.91 -14.94
N GLN A 74 0.33 10.65 -14.59
CA GLN A 74 -0.57 9.87 -13.76
C GLN A 74 -0.85 10.59 -12.44
N THR A 75 -2.09 10.69 -12.06
CA THR A 75 -2.53 11.44 -10.88
C THR A 75 -3.36 10.55 -9.99
N TYR A 76 -3.21 10.72 -8.69
CA TYR A 76 -3.94 9.97 -7.67
C TYR A 76 -4.55 10.93 -6.66
N GLU A 77 -5.66 10.52 -6.10
CA GLU A 77 -6.31 11.20 -4.98
C GLU A 77 -6.51 10.21 -3.84
N THR A 78 -6.55 10.73 -2.63
CA THR A 78 -6.89 9.95 -1.45
C THR A 78 -8.35 10.17 -1.10
N THR A 79 -9.10 9.10 -0.92
CA THR A 79 -10.49 9.10 -0.46
C THR A 79 -10.61 8.35 0.86
N ASP A 80 -11.65 8.60 1.63
CA ASP A 80 -11.90 7.81 2.84
C ASP A 80 -12.26 6.37 2.43
N ALA A 81 -11.55 5.41 3.03
CA ALA A 81 -11.91 4.00 2.90
C ALA A 81 -13.28 3.76 3.57
N ASP A 82 -14.07 2.87 3.00
CA ASP A 82 -15.32 2.45 3.63
C ASP A 82 -15.06 1.70 4.96
N GLU A 83 -16.11 1.58 5.79
CA GLU A 83 -15.97 1.01 7.12
C GLU A 83 -15.50 -0.44 7.10
N LEU A 84 -16.04 -1.26 6.19
CA LEU A 84 -15.65 -2.66 6.06
C LEU A 84 -14.17 -2.81 5.65
N THR A 85 -13.70 -1.96 4.74
CA THR A 85 -12.30 -1.93 4.33
C THR A 85 -11.39 -1.56 5.50
N ARG A 86 -11.76 -0.55 6.30
CA ARG A 86 -11.00 -0.15 7.50
C ARG A 86 -10.95 -1.25 8.54
N GLU A 87 -12.08 -1.88 8.85
CA GLU A 87 -12.18 -2.99 9.79
C GLU A 87 -11.31 -4.17 9.34
N THR A 88 -11.38 -4.54 8.06
CA THR A 88 -10.55 -5.62 7.49
C THR A 88 -9.05 -5.31 7.64
N ARG A 89 -8.63 -4.09 7.38
CA ARG A 89 -7.23 -3.66 7.55
C ARG A 89 -6.79 -3.72 9.01
N ILE A 90 -7.67 -3.33 9.93
CA ILE A 90 -7.43 -3.42 11.38
C ILE A 90 -7.27 -4.88 11.81
N GLU A 91 -8.12 -5.79 11.34
CA GLU A 91 -8.00 -7.23 11.65
C GLU A 91 -6.69 -7.83 11.12
N ILE A 92 -6.35 -7.56 9.86
CA ILE A 92 -5.08 -8.01 9.27
C ILE A 92 -3.90 -7.50 10.11
N LYS A 93 -3.94 -6.23 10.55
CA LYS A 93 -2.87 -5.66 11.36
C LYS A 93 -2.77 -6.30 12.75
N TRP A 94 -3.90 -6.64 13.37
CA TRP A 94 -3.90 -7.40 14.60
C TRP A 94 -3.31 -8.81 14.44
N ASP A 95 -3.53 -9.48 13.31
CA ASP A 95 -2.94 -10.79 13.05
C ASP A 95 -1.42 -10.70 12.89
N GLU A 96 -0.89 -9.70 12.20
CA GLU A 96 0.56 -9.42 12.13
C GLU A 96 1.17 -9.21 13.53
N ILE A 97 0.47 -8.46 14.39
CA ILE A 97 0.91 -8.21 15.76
C ILE A 97 0.91 -9.50 16.58
N ARG A 98 -0.11 -10.34 16.45
CA ARG A 98 -0.19 -11.65 17.12
C ARG A 98 0.95 -12.56 16.67
N GLU A 99 1.28 -12.59 15.39
CA GLU A 99 2.39 -13.37 14.83
C GLU A 99 3.73 -12.88 15.39
N THR A 100 3.97 -11.57 15.37
CA THR A 100 5.18 -10.96 15.95
C THR A 100 5.30 -11.26 17.43
N ARG A 101 4.22 -11.09 18.20
CA ARG A 101 4.17 -11.44 19.64
C ARG A 101 4.51 -12.90 19.90
N ASN A 102 3.93 -13.82 19.13
CA ASN A 102 4.17 -15.25 19.29
C ASN A 102 5.64 -15.59 19.02
N THR A 103 6.25 -14.97 18.02
CA THR A 103 7.68 -15.11 17.74
C THR A 103 8.52 -14.64 18.91
N LEU A 104 8.27 -13.43 19.46
CA LEU A 104 8.99 -12.89 20.61
C LEU A 104 8.81 -13.74 21.88
N LEU A 105 7.63 -14.32 22.09
CA LEU A 105 7.38 -15.25 23.19
C LEU A 105 8.18 -16.54 23.03
N SER A 106 8.21 -17.12 21.84
CA SER A 106 8.97 -18.32 21.53
C SER A 106 10.47 -18.12 21.70
N GLU A 107 11.01 -16.97 21.27
CA GLU A 107 12.44 -16.62 21.45
C GLU A 107 12.88 -16.58 22.91
N CYS A 108 11.97 -16.37 23.84
CA CYS A 108 12.25 -16.28 25.26
C CYS A 108 11.66 -17.42 26.11
N ASP A 109 11.11 -18.50 25.49
CA ASP A 109 10.56 -19.64 26.22
C ASP A 109 11.61 -20.35 27.08
N TRP A 110 12.83 -20.42 26.62
CA TRP A 110 13.95 -21.00 27.35
C TRP A 110 14.19 -20.37 28.73
N THR A 111 13.81 -19.09 28.92
CA THR A 111 13.95 -18.40 30.22
C THR A 111 13.05 -18.96 31.30
N GLN A 112 12.05 -19.75 30.95
CA GLN A 112 11.06 -20.31 31.86
C GLN A 112 11.30 -21.81 32.16
N PHE A 113 12.31 -22.43 31.56
CA PHE A 113 12.64 -23.82 31.81
C PHE A 113 13.25 -24.01 33.21
N GLN A 114 13.04 -25.14 33.81
CA GLN A 114 13.52 -25.46 35.17
C GLN A 114 15.06 -25.46 35.23
N ASP A 115 15.73 -25.79 34.16
CA ASP A 115 17.19 -25.80 33.99
C ASP A 115 17.74 -24.51 33.41
N SER A 116 16.91 -23.46 33.29
CA SER A 116 17.36 -22.15 32.85
C SER A 116 18.38 -21.56 33.84
N PRO A 117 19.49 -20.97 33.35
CA PRO A 117 20.48 -20.32 34.23
C PRO A 117 19.95 -19.00 34.82
N ILE A 118 18.77 -18.52 34.40
CA ILE A 118 18.19 -17.26 34.86
C ILE A 118 17.47 -17.46 36.19
N THR A 119 17.85 -16.68 37.20
CA THR A 119 17.26 -16.75 38.53
C THR A 119 17.08 -15.35 39.16
N GLY A 120 16.34 -15.27 40.25
CA GLY A 120 16.19 -14.04 41.04
C GLY A 120 15.51 -12.91 40.28
N SER A 121 16.04 -11.71 40.37
CA SER A 121 15.47 -10.51 39.73
C SER A 121 15.40 -10.63 38.21
N LYS A 122 16.38 -11.27 37.59
CA LYS A 122 16.39 -11.50 36.14
C LYS A 122 15.21 -12.37 35.68
N LEU A 123 14.90 -13.42 36.41
CA LEU A 123 13.73 -14.24 36.10
C LEU A 123 12.44 -13.41 36.20
N THR A 124 12.32 -12.55 37.19
CA THR A 124 11.18 -11.66 37.34
C THR A 124 11.06 -10.65 36.19
N GLU A 125 12.18 -10.08 35.71
CA GLU A 125 12.21 -9.18 34.57
C GLU A 125 11.71 -9.90 33.30
N TRP A 126 12.18 -11.11 33.03
CA TRP A 126 11.72 -11.92 31.91
C TRP A 126 10.24 -12.31 32.00
N GLN A 127 9.77 -12.67 33.21
CA GLN A 127 8.36 -12.95 33.43
C GLN A 127 7.48 -11.72 33.15
N THR A 128 7.92 -10.54 33.61
CA THR A 128 7.22 -9.27 33.36
C THR A 128 7.19 -8.94 31.87
N TYR A 129 8.32 -9.07 31.16
CA TYR A 129 8.41 -8.88 29.73
C TYR A 129 7.44 -9.79 28.97
N ARG A 130 7.43 -11.09 29.30
CA ARG A 130 6.54 -12.07 28.69
C ARG A 130 5.08 -11.76 28.97
N GLN A 131 4.74 -11.28 30.15
CA GLN A 131 3.36 -10.84 30.44
C GLN A 131 3.00 -9.61 29.63
N SER A 132 3.87 -8.62 29.55
CA SER A 132 3.67 -7.43 28.71
C SER A 132 3.50 -7.78 27.22
N LEU A 133 4.22 -8.81 26.72
CA LEU A 133 4.01 -9.32 25.35
C LEU A 133 2.62 -9.93 25.18
N ARG A 134 2.11 -10.69 26.15
CA ARG A 134 0.74 -11.23 26.07
C ARG A 134 -0.31 -10.13 26.06
N ASP A 135 -0.05 -9.05 26.77
CA ASP A 135 -0.97 -7.92 26.91
C ASP A 135 -0.89 -6.90 25.76
N VAL A 136 0.05 -7.07 24.82
CA VAL A 136 0.24 -6.14 23.70
C VAL A 136 -1.03 -5.95 22.86
N THR A 137 -1.87 -7.00 22.77
CA THR A 137 -3.13 -6.97 22.03
C THR A 137 -4.30 -6.32 22.79
N ASN A 138 -4.09 -5.87 24.02
CA ASN A 138 -5.06 -5.08 24.78
C ASN A 138 -4.97 -3.57 24.47
N GLN A 139 -4.01 -3.15 23.65
CA GLN A 139 -3.89 -1.77 23.18
C GLN A 139 -5.00 -1.47 22.15
N GLU A 140 -5.45 -0.21 22.11
CA GLU A 140 -6.64 0.17 21.32
C GLU A 140 -6.38 0.20 19.80
N ASN A 141 -5.16 0.55 19.38
CA ASN A 141 -4.86 0.81 17.98
C ASN A 141 -3.68 -0.04 17.48
N PRO A 142 -3.91 -0.98 16.56
CA PRO A 142 -2.86 -1.86 16.04
C PRO A 142 -1.80 -1.14 15.20
N TYR A 143 -2.10 0.06 14.72
CA TYR A 143 -1.14 0.88 13.97
C TYR A 143 -0.23 1.74 14.87
N ASN A 144 -0.47 1.71 16.18
CA ASN A 144 0.32 2.48 17.15
C ASN A 144 0.66 1.62 18.38
N ILE A 145 1.30 0.46 18.14
CA ILE A 145 1.67 -0.49 19.20
C ILE A 145 2.96 -0.09 19.89
N THR A 146 2.91 -0.04 21.21
CA THR A 146 4.11 0.05 22.04
C THR A 146 4.55 -1.34 22.48
N TRP A 147 5.67 -1.79 21.95
CA TRP A 147 6.26 -3.08 22.30
C TRP A 147 7.07 -2.97 23.60
N PRO A 148 7.01 -3.97 24.49
CA PRO A 148 7.82 -3.98 25.70
C PRO A 148 9.31 -4.16 25.36
N SER A 149 10.19 -3.54 26.18
CA SER A 149 11.62 -3.68 26.04
C SER A 149 12.10 -5.05 26.54
N LYS A 150 12.87 -5.75 25.72
CA LYS A 150 13.47 -7.04 26.07
C LYS A 150 14.50 -6.85 27.17
N PRO A 151 14.49 -7.67 28.26
CA PRO A 151 15.55 -7.69 29.27
C PRO A 151 16.92 -8.07 28.67
N GLU A 152 17.99 -7.48 29.19
CA GLU A 152 19.38 -7.79 28.80
C GLU A 152 19.92 -9.07 29.46
#